data_7b8ad116524f63f1a4a76057c0a593e9
#
_entry.id   7b8ad116524f63f1a4a76057c0a593e9
#
_cell.length_a   1.000
_cell.length_b   1.000
_cell.length_c   1.000
_cell.angle_alpha   90.00
_cell.angle_beta   90.00
_cell.angle_gamma   90.00
#
_symmetry.space_group_name_H-M   'P 1'
#
loop_
_entity.id
_entity.type
_entity.pdbx_description
1 polymer ?
#
loop_
_entity_poly.entity_id
_entity_poly.type
_entity_poly.pdbx_seq_one_letter_code
_entity_poly.pdbx_strand_id
1 'polypeptide(L)'
;SNSLPAHKKFVYEDDLEMLLSDMNKLVSGKKNFHNLQYRWIGKDGIPIWINCRSKSIKDHDGNVKYIIGCINEIGKRQVADNDSGLLGEMSFKNFIYPINEDIKQGFILRIDIDDFKNINENFGVKYGDVVLKQVGNCIKKLLTKNQQLYRIVADEFIVMDVVGSKEDARALYNAIRRSITCY
;
A
#
# COMPACT_ATOMS: atom_id res chain seq x y z
N SER A 1 -19.43 -23.12 -8.48
CA SER A 1 -19.29 -22.27 -9.70
C SER A 1 -17.98 -21.52 -9.63
N ASN A 2 -17.13 -21.76 -10.63
CA ASN A 2 -15.79 -21.18 -10.76
C ASN A 2 -15.86 -19.67 -11.06
N SER A 3 -15.93 -18.83 -10.06
CA SER A 3 -15.81 -17.37 -10.24
C SER A 3 -14.36 -16.88 -10.40
N LEU A 4 -13.36 -17.68 -10.01
CA LEU A 4 -11.94 -17.38 -10.16
C LEU A 4 -11.47 -17.07 -11.60
N PRO A 5 -11.95 -17.74 -12.67
CA PRO A 5 -11.55 -17.40 -14.03
C PRO A 5 -12.06 -16.04 -14.52
N ALA A 6 -13.17 -15.55 -13.98
CA ALA A 6 -13.74 -14.26 -14.39
C ALA A 6 -12.88 -13.07 -13.93
N HIS A 7 -12.27 -13.14 -12.77
CA HIS A 7 -11.41 -12.08 -12.24
C HIS A 7 -10.15 -11.84 -13.10
N LYS A 8 -9.61 -12.87 -13.75
CA LYS A 8 -8.43 -12.76 -14.61
C LYS A 8 -8.58 -11.73 -15.74
N LYS A 9 -9.80 -11.46 -16.19
CA LYS A 9 -10.07 -10.52 -17.28
C LYS A 9 -10.04 -9.05 -16.85
N PHE A 10 -10.18 -8.79 -15.58
CA PHE A 10 -10.35 -7.43 -15.04
C PHE A 10 -9.22 -7.01 -14.11
N VAL A 11 -8.37 -7.95 -13.69
CA VAL A 11 -7.26 -7.66 -12.77
C VAL A 11 -6.03 -7.29 -13.58
N TYR A 12 -5.33 -6.25 -13.14
CA TYR A 12 -4.07 -5.86 -13.74
C TYR A 12 -3.05 -7.00 -13.60
N GLU A 13 -2.31 -7.27 -14.68
CA GLU A 13 -1.50 -8.48 -14.82
C GLU A 13 -0.52 -8.70 -13.66
N ASP A 14 0.20 -7.65 -13.25
CA ASP A 14 1.17 -7.71 -12.15
C ASP A 14 0.54 -8.07 -10.79
N ASP A 15 -0.76 -7.79 -10.61
CA ASP A 15 -1.45 -8.01 -9.33
C ASP A 15 -2.13 -9.39 -9.27
N LEU A 16 -2.17 -10.11 -10.41
CA LEU A 16 -2.95 -11.34 -10.55
C LEU A 16 -2.41 -12.49 -9.71
N GLU A 17 -1.11 -12.69 -9.66
CA GLU A 17 -0.49 -13.78 -8.92
C GLU A 17 -0.74 -13.63 -7.42
N MET A 18 -0.55 -12.42 -6.90
CA MET A 18 -0.81 -12.07 -5.50
C MET A 18 -2.28 -12.34 -5.13
N LEU A 19 -3.22 -11.87 -5.96
CA LEU A 19 -4.65 -12.07 -5.73
C LEU A 19 -5.02 -13.56 -5.72
N LEU A 20 -4.55 -14.34 -6.71
CA LEU A 20 -4.86 -15.76 -6.81
C LEU A 20 -4.31 -16.56 -5.64
N SER A 21 -3.09 -16.26 -5.20
CA SER A 21 -2.47 -16.87 -4.02
C SER A 21 -3.31 -16.62 -2.76
N ASP A 22 -3.72 -15.38 -2.53
CA ASP A 22 -4.51 -15.00 -1.37
C ASP A 22 -5.93 -15.61 -1.39
N MET A 23 -6.59 -15.57 -2.55
CA MET A 23 -7.92 -16.17 -2.73
C MET A 23 -7.89 -17.70 -2.55
N ASN A 24 -6.84 -18.38 -3.00
CA ASN A 24 -6.70 -19.82 -2.79
C ASN A 24 -6.58 -20.18 -1.30
N LYS A 25 -5.90 -19.36 -0.51
CA LYS A 25 -5.84 -19.54 0.96
C LYS A 25 -7.21 -19.36 1.60
N LEU A 26 -8.00 -18.40 1.13
CA LEU A 26 -9.35 -18.15 1.63
C LEU A 26 -10.30 -19.28 1.28
N VAL A 27 -10.31 -19.74 0.02
CA VAL A 27 -11.18 -20.83 -0.47
C VAL A 27 -10.85 -22.15 0.18
N SER A 28 -9.56 -22.43 0.43
CA SER A 28 -9.11 -23.64 1.10
C SER A 28 -9.30 -23.63 2.62
N GLY A 29 -9.83 -22.54 3.18
CA GLY A 29 -10.03 -22.39 4.63
C GLY A 29 -8.75 -22.21 5.45
N LYS A 30 -7.59 -22.07 4.79
CA LYS A 30 -6.30 -21.74 5.44
C LYS A 30 -6.28 -20.33 6.02
N LYS A 31 -7.21 -19.49 5.57
CA LYS A 31 -7.40 -18.12 5.98
C LYS A 31 -8.90 -17.83 6.06
N ASN A 32 -9.31 -17.01 7.02
CA ASN A 32 -10.73 -16.69 7.21
C ASN A 32 -11.13 -15.33 6.65
N PHE A 33 -10.15 -14.46 6.39
CA PHE A 33 -10.35 -13.09 5.91
C PHE A 33 -9.49 -12.84 4.70
N HIS A 34 -10.02 -12.03 3.78
CA HIS A 34 -9.32 -11.44 2.67
C HIS A 34 -9.45 -9.92 2.77
N ASN A 35 -8.34 -9.22 2.69
CA ASN A 35 -8.33 -7.78 2.56
C ASN A 35 -7.11 -7.41 1.71
N LEU A 36 -7.37 -7.07 0.46
CA LEU A 36 -6.32 -6.85 -0.52
C LEU A 36 -6.65 -5.62 -1.36
N GLN A 37 -5.64 -4.82 -1.62
CA GLN A 37 -5.70 -3.73 -2.59
C GLN A 37 -4.98 -4.17 -3.85
N TYR A 38 -5.65 -4.02 -4.99
CA TYR A 38 -5.10 -4.36 -6.30
C TYR A 38 -5.81 -3.57 -7.39
N ARG A 39 -5.27 -3.62 -8.59
CA ARG A 39 -5.78 -2.83 -9.72
C ARG A 39 -6.72 -3.65 -10.59
N TRP A 40 -7.85 -3.05 -10.93
CA TRP A 40 -8.71 -3.50 -12.00
C TRP A 40 -8.45 -2.70 -13.26
N ILE A 41 -8.66 -3.30 -14.41
CA ILE A 41 -8.61 -2.62 -15.70
C ILE A 41 -9.98 -2.00 -15.94
N GLY A 42 -10.05 -0.67 -15.96
CA GLY A 42 -11.25 0.08 -16.28
C GLY A 42 -11.71 -0.11 -17.73
N LYS A 43 -12.90 0.37 -18.06
CA LYS A 43 -13.46 0.29 -19.44
C LYS A 43 -12.60 1.01 -20.48
N ASP A 44 -11.86 2.02 -20.05
CA ASP A 44 -10.95 2.86 -20.83
C ASP A 44 -9.51 2.30 -20.86
N GLY A 45 -9.29 1.12 -20.26
CA GLY A 45 -7.97 0.52 -20.11
C GLY A 45 -7.12 1.13 -19.00
N ILE A 46 -7.64 2.12 -18.27
CA ILE A 46 -6.92 2.78 -17.18
C ILE A 46 -7.06 1.93 -15.90
N PRO A 47 -5.96 1.64 -15.19
CA PRO A 47 -6.02 0.90 -13.94
C PRO A 47 -6.79 1.68 -12.87
N ILE A 48 -7.74 0.99 -12.24
CA ILE A 48 -8.54 1.49 -11.11
C ILE A 48 -8.14 0.73 -9.87
N TRP A 49 -7.73 1.42 -8.83
CA TRP A 49 -7.45 0.80 -7.56
C TRP A 49 -8.74 0.39 -6.85
N ILE A 50 -8.78 -0.83 -6.38
CA ILE A 50 -9.87 -1.36 -5.58
C ILE A 50 -9.35 -1.94 -4.26
N ASN A 51 -10.21 -1.91 -3.24
CA ASN A 51 -10.06 -2.67 -2.02
C ASN A 51 -11.11 -3.76 -1.98
N CYS A 52 -10.68 -5.00 -1.96
CA CYS A 52 -11.53 -6.17 -1.82
C CYS A 52 -11.40 -6.72 -0.39
N ARG A 53 -12.52 -6.78 0.33
CA ARG A 53 -12.60 -7.37 1.66
C ARG A 53 -13.60 -8.49 1.64
N SER A 54 -13.22 -9.66 2.13
CA SER A 54 -14.12 -10.79 2.25
C SER A 54 -13.82 -11.66 3.44
N LYS A 55 -14.83 -12.43 3.84
CA LYS A 55 -14.78 -13.41 4.93
C LYS A 55 -15.33 -14.73 4.44
N SER A 56 -14.66 -15.82 4.79
CA SER A 56 -15.20 -17.17 4.59
C SER A 56 -16.19 -17.52 5.69
N ILE A 57 -17.28 -18.16 5.29
CA ILE A 57 -18.26 -18.78 6.20
C ILE A 57 -18.14 -20.28 6.00
N LYS A 58 -17.90 -20.99 7.12
CA LYS A 58 -17.72 -22.43 7.13
C LYS A 58 -19.04 -23.12 7.47
N ASP A 59 -19.21 -24.34 7.00
CA ASP A 59 -20.28 -25.26 7.42
C ASP A 59 -19.95 -25.95 8.76
N HIS A 60 -20.82 -26.87 9.20
CA HIS A 60 -20.62 -27.61 10.43
C HIS A 60 -19.39 -28.53 10.41
N ASP A 61 -18.96 -28.94 9.21
CA ASP A 61 -17.79 -29.80 9.01
C ASP A 61 -16.49 -29.02 8.90
N GLY A 62 -16.56 -27.66 9.01
CA GLY A 62 -15.40 -26.77 8.94
C GLY A 62 -14.97 -26.40 7.51
N ASN A 63 -15.72 -26.83 6.48
CA ASN A 63 -15.43 -26.50 5.09
C ASN A 63 -15.97 -25.12 4.73
N VAL A 64 -15.28 -24.40 3.88
CA VAL A 64 -15.75 -23.10 3.39
C VAL A 64 -16.97 -23.28 2.49
N LYS A 65 -18.12 -22.82 2.96
CA LYS A 65 -19.40 -22.91 2.24
C LYS A 65 -19.69 -21.66 1.43
N TYR A 66 -19.41 -20.49 1.99
CA TYR A 66 -19.62 -19.20 1.35
C TYR A 66 -18.43 -18.28 1.57
N ILE A 67 -18.23 -17.35 0.64
CA ILE A 67 -17.35 -16.21 0.80
C ILE A 67 -18.23 -14.99 0.59
N ILE A 68 -18.31 -14.13 1.60
CA ILE A 68 -19.05 -12.87 1.54
C ILE A 68 -18.04 -11.73 1.63
N GLY A 69 -18.18 -10.76 0.73
CA GLY A 69 -17.26 -9.62 0.72
C GLY A 69 -17.85 -8.41 0.01
N CYS A 70 -17.10 -7.35 0.08
CA CYS A 70 -17.37 -6.11 -0.64
C CYS A 70 -16.11 -5.67 -1.39
N ILE A 71 -16.34 -5.01 -2.51
CA ILE A 71 -15.32 -4.39 -3.32
C ILE A 71 -15.64 -2.90 -3.33
N ASN A 72 -14.69 -2.08 -2.94
CA ASN A 72 -14.78 -0.64 -3.01
C ASN A 72 -13.74 -0.12 -3.99
N GLU A 73 -14.15 0.74 -4.90
CA GLU A 73 -13.21 1.54 -5.66
C GLU A 73 -12.50 2.49 -4.69
N ILE A 74 -11.19 2.44 -4.72
CA ILE A 74 -10.38 3.39 -3.98
C ILE A 74 -10.15 4.54 -4.95
N GLY A 75 -10.93 5.61 -4.81
CA GLY A 75 -10.78 6.78 -5.65
C GLY A 75 -9.35 7.33 -5.59
N LYS A 76 -8.90 8.02 -6.62
CA LYS A 76 -7.57 8.65 -6.68
C LYS A 76 -7.22 9.45 -5.41
N ARG A 77 -8.23 10.03 -4.76
CA ARG A 77 -8.09 10.78 -3.50
C ARG A 77 -7.85 9.91 -2.26
N GLN A 78 -8.20 8.61 -2.29
CA GLN A 78 -8.03 7.71 -1.14
C GLN A 78 -6.75 6.88 -1.22
N VAL A 79 -6.22 6.66 -2.43
CA VAL A 79 -5.00 5.88 -2.67
C VAL A 79 -3.77 6.77 -2.70
N ALA A 80 -3.89 7.90 -3.40
CA ALA A 80 -2.79 8.82 -3.55
C ALA A 80 -3.09 10.11 -2.77
N ASP A 81 -2.08 10.63 -2.09
CA ASP A 81 -2.06 11.99 -1.65
C ASP A 81 -2.12 12.92 -2.88
N ASN A 82 -3.04 13.88 -2.87
CA ASN A 82 -3.33 14.74 -4.02
C ASN A 82 -2.11 15.58 -4.45
N ASP A 83 -1.27 15.95 -3.50
CA ASP A 83 -0.17 16.88 -3.72
C ASP A 83 1.10 16.14 -4.16
N SER A 84 1.40 15.00 -3.55
CA SER A 84 2.60 14.21 -3.84
C SER A 84 2.39 13.07 -4.84
N GLY A 85 1.15 12.61 -5.06
CA GLY A 85 0.82 11.43 -5.86
C GLY A 85 1.27 10.12 -5.22
N LEU A 86 1.60 10.13 -3.92
CA LEU A 86 1.98 8.96 -3.13
C LEU A 86 0.74 8.29 -2.52
N LEU A 87 0.90 7.07 -2.03
CA LEU A 87 -0.13 6.39 -1.26
C LEU A 87 -0.40 7.18 0.03
N GLY A 88 -1.68 7.45 0.32
CA GLY A 88 -2.09 8.25 1.48
C GLY A 88 -2.31 7.41 2.74
N GLU A 89 -2.69 8.10 3.83
CA GLU A 89 -2.96 7.52 5.14
C GLU A 89 -3.97 6.35 5.11
N MET A 90 -5.05 6.50 4.35
CA MET A 90 -6.06 5.44 4.24
C MET A 90 -5.50 4.16 3.60
N SER A 91 -4.60 4.30 2.63
CA SER A 91 -3.91 3.17 2.01
C SER A 91 -3.01 2.46 3.01
N PHE A 92 -2.27 3.22 3.82
CA PHE A 92 -1.44 2.69 4.90
C PHE A 92 -2.28 1.95 5.95
N LYS A 93 -3.36 2.57 6.46
CA LYS A 93 -4.26 1.95 7.42
C LYS A 93 -4.90 0.68 6.87
N ASN A 94 -5.38 0.71 5.64
CA ASN A 94 -5.98 -0.45 4.99
C ASN A 94 -4.99 -1.60 4.80
N PHE A 95 -3.71 -1.31 4.70
CA PHE A 95 -2.67 -2.33 4.62
C PHE A 95 -2.30 -2.87 6.01
N ILE A 96 -2.12 -1.99 7.00
CA ILE A 96 -1.60 -2.38 8.33
C ILE A 96 -2.64 -3.12 9.18
N TYR A 97 -3.92 -2.71 9.14
CA TYR A 97 -4.95 -3.32 9.98
C TYR A 97 -5.16 -4.83 9.76
N PRO A 98 -5.05 -5.37 8.53
CA PRO A 98 -5.15 -6.81 8.33
C PRO A 98 -3.81 -7.54 8.41
N ILE A 99 -2.72 -6.88 8.80
CA ILE A 99 -1.45 -7.56 9.06
C ILE A 99 -1.69 -8.52 10.20
N ASN A 100 -1.80 -9.80 9.84
CA ASN A 100 -1.98 -10.91 10.74
C ASN A 100 -0.62 -11.53 11.12
N GLU A 101 -0.68 -12.51 12.03
CA GLU A 101 0.43 -13.29 12.59
C GLU A 101 1.37 -13.95 11.56
N ASP A 102 1.07 -13.86 10.26
CA ASP A 102 1.89 -14.44 9.18
C ASP A 102 3.15 -13.63 8.84
N ILE A 103 3.23 -12.36 9.25
CA ILE A 103 4.42 -11.52 9.02
C ILE A 103 5.43 -11.79 10.14
N LYS A 104 6.45 -12.59 9.80
CA LYS A 104 7.50 -12.97 10.75
C LYS A 104 8.57 -11.89 10.96
N GLN A 105 8.75 -11.02 9.98
CA GLN A 105 9.69 -9.91 10.04
C GLN A 105 9.27 -8.82 9.05
N GLY A 106 9.72 -7.61 9.33
CA GLY A 106 9.47 -6.44 8.50
C GLY A 106 9.89 -5.18 9.25
N PHE A 107 9.77 -4.03 8.61
CA PHE A 107 10.01 -2.75 9.28
C PHE A 107 9.06 -1.66 8.80
N ILE A 108 8.91 -0.67 9.65
CA ILE A 108 8.28 0.61 9.34
C ILE A 108 9.30 1.70 9.63
N LEU A 109 9.59 2.52 8.64
CA LEU A 109 10.44 3.69 8.77
C LEU A 109 9.59 4.94 8.65
N ARG A 110 9.48 5.70 9.74
CA ARG A 110 8.82 7.00 9.77
C ARG A 110 9.84 8.08 9.46
N ILE A 111 9.48 8.99 8.57
CA ILE A 111 10.30 10.08 8.08
C ILE A 111 9.50 11.36 8.21
N ASP A 112 10.09 12.37 8.79
CA ASP A 112 9.51 13.69 9.01
C ASP A 112 10.49 14.74 8.47
N ILE A 113 9.99 15.86 7.95
CA ILE A 113 10.85 16.93 7.44
C ILE A 113 11.03 17.98 8.55
N ASP A 114 12.27 18.08 9.02
CA ASP A 114 12.60 19.05 10.06
C ASP A 114 12.21 20.47 9.61
N ASP A 115 11.57 21.19 10.53
CA ASP A 115 11.17 22.60 10.34
C ASP A 115 10.31 22.89 9.10
N PHE A 116 9.52 21.91 8.60
CA PHE A 116 8.68 22.09 7.41
C PHE A 116 7.71 23.26 7.55
N LYS A 117 7.22 23.55 8.76
CA LYS A 117 6.39 24.72 9.01
C LYS A 117 7.11 26.02 8.64
N ASN A 118 8.39 26.16 8.98
CA ASN A 118 9.21 27.33 8.62
C ASN A 118 9.38 27.47 7.11
N ILE A 119 9.46 26.36 6.38
CA ILE A 119 9.48 26.39 4.91
C ILE A 119 8.18 27.02 4.39
N ASN A 120 7.03 26.60 4.87
CA ASN A 120 5.74 27.17 4.47
C ASN A 120 5.58 28.64 4.86
N GLU A 121 6.04 29.02 6.05
CA GLU A 121 5.95 30.40 6.54
C GLU A 121 6.85 31.36 5.74
N ASN A 122 8.05 30.93 5.36
CA ASN A 122 9.02 31.77 4.67
C ASN A 122 8.85 31.81 3.13
N PHE A 123 8.43 30.68 2.53
CA PHE A 123 8.38 30.53 1.07
C PHE A 123 6.98 30.28 0.51
N GLY A 124 5.99 30.12 1.42
CA GLY A 124 4.60 29.86 1.07
C GLY A 124 4.29 28.36 0.85
N VAL A 125 3.01 28.03 1.02
CA VAL A 125 2.51 26.63 0.95
C VAL A 125 2.81 25.96 -0.39
N LYS A 126 2.71 26.69 -1.51
CA LYS A 126 3.03 26.15 -2.84
C LYS A 126 4.48 25.68 -2.97
N TYR A 127 5.39 26.37 -2.32
CA TYR A 127 6.79 25.95 -2.27
C TYR A 127 6.96 24.70 -1.41
N GLY A 128 6.29 24.66 -0.26
CA GLY A 128 6.25 23.46 0.58
C GLY A 128 5.74 22.23 -0.18
N ASP A 129 4.69 22.36 -0.99
CA ASP A 129 4.19 21.27 -1.82
C ASP A 129 5.23 20.76 -2.82
N VAL A 130 6.03 21.65 -3.40
CA VAL A 130 7.15 21.26 -4.27
C VAL A 130 8.21 20.48 -3.49
N VAL A 131 8.58 20.96 -2.29
CA VAL A 131 9.54 20.26 -1.41
C VAL A 131 9.04 18.87 -1.06
N LEU A 132 7.78 18.73 -0.64
CA LEU A 132 7.17 17.43 -0.32
C LEU A 132 7.21 16.45 -1.50
N LYS A 133 6.89 16.96 -2.69
CA LYS A 133 6.95 16.16 -3.92
C LYS A 133 8.37 15.72 -4.25
N GLN A 134 9.34 16.59 -4.09
CA GLN A 134 10.76 16.28 -4.34
C GLN A 134 11.28 15.25 -3.34
N VAL A 135 11.01 15.42 -2.04
CA VAL A 135 11.39 14.47 -0.99
C VAL A 135 10.76 13.11 -1.26
N GLY A 136 9.46 13.06 -1.53
CA GLY A 136 8.77 11.82 -1.88
C GLY A 136 9.38 11.11 -3.10
N ASN A 137 9.73 11.86 -4.14
CA ASN A 137 10.39 11.31 -5.33
C ASN A 137 11.82 10.81 -5.04
N CYS A 138 12.57 11.50 -4.17
CA CYS A 138 13.89 11.05 -3.73
C CYS A 138 13.79 9.71 -2.99
N ILE A 139 12.88 9.61 -2.02
CA ILE A 139 12.66 8.37 -1.28
C ILE A 139 12.25 7.26 -2.25
N LYS A 140 11.25 7.51 -3.11
CA LYS A 140 10.72 6.51 -4.05
C LYS A 140 11.80 5.89 -4.95
N LYS A 141 12.80 6.66 -5.38
CA LYS A 141 13.92 6.16 -6.20
C LYS A 141 14.84 5.19 -5.46
N LEU A 142 14.83 5.21 -4.14
CA LEU A 142 15.68 4.36 -3.28
C LEU A 142 14.99 3.07 -2.87
N LEU A 143 13.67 2.96 -3.10
CA LEU A 143 12.88 1.81 -2.67
C LEU A 143 13.09 0.59 -3.56
N THR A 144 13.07 -0.57 -2.93
CA THR A 144 12.99 -1.87 -3.60
C THR A 144 11.52 -2.21 -3.92
N LYS A 145 11.31 -3.27 -4.70
CA LYS A 145 9.96 -3.75 -5.07
C LYS A 145 9.10 -4.21 -3.89
N ASN A 146 9.71 -4.53 -2.75
CA ASN A 146 9.00 -5.00 -1.54
C ASN A 146 8.64 -3.85 -0.61
N GLN A 147 9.10 -2.63 -0.92
CA GLN A 147 8.91 -1.45 -0.08
C GLN A 147 7.83 -0.54 -0.65
N GLN A 148 6.96 -0.07 0.23
CA GLN A 148 5.88 0.86 -0.11
C GLN A 148 6.10 2.18 0.61
N LEU A 149 5.88 3.29 -0.11
CA LEU A 149 5.95 4.65 0.43
C LEU A 149 4.55 5.23 0.57
N TYR A 150 4.28 5.76 1.75
CA TYR A 150 3.03 6.46 2.08
C TYR A 150 3.34 7.87 2.54
N ARG A 151 2.46 8.81 2.22
CA ARG A 151 2.40 10.13 2.87
C ARG A 151 1.19 10.15 3.77
N ILE A 152 1.40 10.34 5.07
CA ILE A 152 0.34 10.19 6.08
C ILE A 152 -0.37 11.51 6.34
N VAL A 153 0.35 12.49 6.85
CA VAL A 153 -0.18 13.82 7.16
C VAL A 153 0.94 14.83 6.93
N ALA A 154 0.63 15.95 6.34
CA ALA A 154 1.55 17.08 6.15
C ALA A 154 2.91 16.65 5.55
N ASP A 155 3.96 16.64 6.33
CA ASP A 155 5.35 16.34 5.99
C ASP A 155 5.81 14.94 6.43
N GLU A 156 4.87 14.13 6.94
CA GLU A 156 5.17 12.78 7.44
C GLU A 156 5.05 11.72 6.35
N PHE A 157 6.15 10.98 6.14
CA PHE A 157 6.21 9.84 5.24
C PHE A 157 6.44 8.55 6.01
N ILE A 158 5.90 7.46 5.50
CA ILE A 158 6.16 6.11 6.01
C ILE A 158 6.64 5.22 4.87
N VAL A 159 7.78 4.56 5.09
CA VAL A 159 8.19 3.41 4.27
C VAL A 159 7.92 2.14 5.06
N MET A 160 7.28 1.19 4.41
CA MET A 160 6.99 -0.11 4.99
C MET A 160 7.55 -1.22 4.12
N ASP A 161 8.11 -2.23 4.77
CA ASP A 161 8.59 -3.47 4.18
C ASP A 161 8.12 -4.64 5.06
N VAL A 162 7.44 -5.62 4.48
CA VAL A 162 6.86 -6.75 5.23
C VAL A 162 7.75 -8.00 5.24
N VAL A 163 8.95 -7.90 4.65
CA VAL A 163 9.92 -8.99 4.61
C VAL A 163 11.34 -8.53 4.96
N GLY A 164 11.56 -7.21 5.06
CA GLY A 164 12.86 -6.62 5.30
C GLY A 164 13.37 -6.81 6.73
N SER A 165 14.69 -6.82 6.88
CA SER A 165 15.38 -6.91 8.16
C SER A 165 15.62 -5.53 8.79
N LYS A 166 16.12 -5.53 10.03
CA LYS A 166 16.59 -4.30 10.71
C LYS A 166 17.78 -3.67 9.98
N GLU A 167 18.62 -4.48 9.39
CA GLU A 167 19.77 -4.06 8.59
C GLU A 167 19.33 -3.35 7.32
N ASP A 168 18.29 -3.87 6.65
CA ASP A 168 17.68 -3.23 5.47
C ASP A 168 17.06 -1.88 5.83
N ALA A 169 16.36 -1.79 6.97
CA ALA A 169 15.82 -0.53 7.48
C ALA A 169 16.93 0.51 7.71
N ARG A 170 18.03 0.10 8.34
CA ARG A 170 19.19 0.98 8.59
C ARG A 170 19.89 1.41 7.30
N ALA A 171 20.03 0.50 6.34
CA ALA A 171 20.62 0.81 5.04
C ALA A 171 19.76 1.82 4.28
N LEU A 172 18.45 1.63 4.25
CA LEU A 172 17.51 2.56 3.62
C LEU A 172 17.52 3.93 4.32
N TYR A 173 17.48 3.97 5.65
CA TYR A 173 17.58 5.23 6.42
C TYR A 173 18.82 6.02 6.03
N ASN A 174 19.99 5.36 5.98
CA ASN A 174 21.24 6.01 5.61
C ASN A 174 21.23 6.51 4.15
N ALA A 175 20.63 5.74 3.23
CA ALA A 175 20.51 6.13 1.83
C ALA A 175 19.59 7.37 1.68
N ILE A 176 18.46 7.40 2.35
CA ILE A 176 17.51 8.53 2.35
C ILE A 176 18.20 9.77 2.91
N ARG A 177 18.84 9.67 4.08
CA ARG A 177 19.55 10.78 4.70
C ARG A 177 20.61 11.39 3.77
N ARG A 178 21.43 10.58 3.11
CA ARG A 178 22.43 11.05 2.16
C ARG A 178 21.79 11.73 0.94
N SER A 179 20.72 11.16 0.41
CA SER A 179 20.05 11.69 -0.77
C SER A 179 19.41 13.05 -0.53
N ILE A 180 18.85 13.30 0.67
CA ILE A 180 18.19 14.57 1.02
C ILE A 180 19.21 15.63 1.44
N THR A 181 20.33 15.25 2.07
CA THR A 181 21.36 16.23 2.55
C THR A 181 22.24 16.78 1.41
N CYS A 182 22.16 16.20 0.20
CA CYS A 182 22.92 16.67 -0.97
C CYS A 182 22.16 17.72 -1.81
N TYR A 183 21.05 18.25 -1.35
CA TYR A 183 20.32 19.39 -1.90
C TYR A 183 20.36 20.57 -0.93
#